data_ae3a582dad044db21cd7817ba273b322
#
_entry.id   ae3a582dad044db21cd7817ba273b322
#
_cell.length_a   1.000
_cell.length_b   1.000
_cell.length_c   1.000
_cell.angle_alpha   90.00
_cell.angle_beta   90.00
_cell.angle_gamma   90.00
#
_symmetry.space_group_name_H-M   'P 1'
#
loop_
_entity.id
_entity.type
_entity.pdbx_description
1 polymer ?
#
loop_
_entity_poly.entity_id
_entity_poly.type
_entity_poly.pdbx_seq_one_letter_code
_entity_poly.pdbx_strand_id
1 'polypeptide(L)'
;MQRIEHRAACGGWQDVYQHHSQALDCDMKVAVYLPPQAATQKLPVLYWLSGLTCTEQNFITKAGAQRYAAEHGVILVAPDTSPRGDDVADAEGYDLGKGAGFYLNATQQPWATHYRMYDYLVDELPALIEAHLPATAARSISGHSMGGHGALVIALKNPGRYRSVSAFSPIVAPTRVPWGQKAFAAYLGEDRASWSAWDASELVATAEERLPLLVDQGSGDEFLDAQLQPQWLQAACTAAGHPLQLRMQPDYDHSYYFISSFIGEHIAHHAKALYA
;
A
#
# COMPACT_ATOMS: atom_id res chain seq x y z
N MET A 1 -9.40 16.29 10.00
CA MET A 1 -9.82 15.81 8.66
C MET A 1 -11.15 16.43 8.28
N GLN A 2 -11.31 16.93 7.05
CA GLN A 2 -12.55 17.45 6.49
C GLN A 2 -13.10 16.44 5.48
N ARG A 3 -14.35 16.00 5.65
CA ARG A 3 -15.01 15.15 4.65
C ARG A 3 -15.43 15.98 3.45
N ILE A 4 -14.94 15.63 2.25
CA ILE A 4 -15.19 16.32 0.98
C ILE A 4 -16.12 15.53 0.04
N GLU A 5 -16.24 14.19 0.22
CA GLU A 5 -17.20 13.35 -0.48
C GLU A 5 -17.89 12.41 0.50
N HIS A 6 -19.16 12.06 0.23
CA HIS A 6 -19.96 11.15 1.03
C HIS A 6 -20.97 10.42 0.14
N ARG A 7 -20.76 9.12 -0.08
CA ARG A 7 -21.55 8.31 -1.01
C ARG A 7 -21.99 7.00 -0.35
N ALA A 8 -23.25 6.64 -0.48
CA ALA A 8 -23.72 5.34 -0.04
C ALA A 8 -23.10 4.20 -0.90
N ALA A 9 -22.57 3.18 -0.25
CA ALA A 9 -21.98 2.02 -0.90
C ALA A 9 -22.14 0.76 -0.03
N CYS A 10 -22.67 -0.33 -0.58
CA CYS A 10 -22.76 -1.65 0.07
C CYS A 10 -23.30 -1.59 1.52
N GLY A 11 -24.34 -0.80 1.75
CA GLY A 11 -24.98 -0.62 3.07
C GLY A 11 -24.22 0.28 4.04
N GLY A 12 -23.05 0.74 3.69
CA GLY A 12 -22.22 1.67 4.43
C GLY A 12 -21.95 2.96 3.66
N TRP A 13 -20.80 3.58 3.93
CA TRP A 13 -20.43 4.88 3.36
C TRP A 13 -19.02 4.86 2.77
N GLN A 14 -18.89 5.29 1.52
CA GLN A 14 -17.63 5.63 0.91
C GLN A 14 -17.42 7.14 1.03
N ASP A 15 -16.50 7.51 1.88
CA ASP A 15 -16.12 8.89 2.13
C ASP A 15 -14.75 9.22 1.50
N VAL A 16 -14.54 10.49 1.19
CA VAL A 16 -13.21 11.05 0.92
C VAL A 16 -12.98 12.20 1.87
N TYR A 17 -11.82 12.18 2.50
CA TYR A 17 -11.38 13.22 3.43
C TYR A 17 -10.17 13.94 2.87
N GLN A 18 -10.07 15.24 3.20
CA GLN A 18 -8.87 16.06 2.99
C GLN A 18 -8.33 16.51 4.35
N HIS A 19 -7.02 16.53 4.48
CA HIS A 19 -6.33 17.06 5.65
C HIS A 19 -4.95 17.57 5.25
N HIS A 20 -4.44 18.54 6.01
CA HIS A 20 -3.04 18.91 5.90
C HIS A 20 -2.18 17.85 6.61
N SER A 21 -1.20 17.29 5.90
CA SER A 21 -0.24 16.36 6.47
C SER A 21 0.98 17.10 7.00
N GLN A 22 1.34 16.82 8.26
CA GLN A 22 2.54 17.34 8.87
C GLN A 22 3.81 16.64 8.33
N ALA A 23 3.70 15.33 8.05
CA ALA A 23 4.82 14.56 7.52
C ALA A 23 5.20 14.98 6.09
N LEU A 24 4.20 15.33 5.28
CA LEU A 24 4.37 15.65 3.85
C LEU A 24 4.37 17.17 3.59
N ASP A 25 4.03 17.99 4.59
CA ASP A 25 3.87 19.44 4.49
C ASP A 25 3.01 19.86 3.27
N CYS A 26 1.91 19.15 3.06
CA CYS A 26 0.94 19.44 1.99
C CYS A 26 -0.44 18.88 2.32
N ASP A 27 -1.43 19.28 1.54
CA ASP A 27 -2.78 18.73 1.66
C ASP A 27 -2.86 17.34 1.02
N MET A 28 -3.36 16.37 1.79
CA MET A 28 -3.55 15.00 1.36
C MET A 28 -5.02 14.62 1.31
N LYS A 29 -5.35 13.73 0.37
CA LYS A 29 -6.65 13.07 0.31
C LYS A 29 -6.53 11.62 0.73
N VAL A 30 -7.57 11.14 1.41
CA VAL A 30 -7.72 9.74 1.79
C VAL A 30 -9.16 9.30 1.60
N ALA A 31 -9.36 8.20 0.90
CA ALA A 31 -10.65 7.56 0.77
C ALA A 31 -10.85 6.55 1.89
N VAL A 32 -12.03 6.55 2.51
CA VAL A 32 -12.37 5.63 3.60
C VAL A 32 -13.73 5.01 3.32
N TYR A 33 -13.79 3.69 3.33
CA TYR A 33 -15.05 2.98 3.35
C TYR A 33 -15.38 2.57 4.80
N LEU A 34 -16.54 3.03 5.28
CA LEU A 34 -17.11 2.67 6.57
C LEU A 34 -18.23 1.64 6.34
N PRO A 35 -18.03 0.36 6.71
CA PRO A 35 -19.07 -0.65 6.56
C PRO A 35 -20.25 -0.39 7.51
N PRO A 36 -21.44 -0.99 7.29
CA PRO A 36 -22.65 -0.69 8.08
C PRO A 36 -22.45 -0.89 9.59
N GLN A 37 -21.59 -1.84 10.00
CA GLN A 37 -21.29 -2.12 11.40
C GLN A 37 -20.59 -0.94 12.12
N ALA A 38 -19.92 -0.07 11.35
CA ALA A 38 -19.24 1.11 11.88
C ALA A 38 -20.20 2.14 12.53
N ALA A 39 -21.51 2.02 12.27
CA ALA A 39 -22.53 2.85 12.89
C ALA A 39 -22.70 2.57 14.41
N THR A 40 -22.33 1.38 14.87
CA THR A 40 -22.59 0.92 16.24
C THR A 40 -21.34 0.48 17.02
N GLN A 41 -20.21 0.29 16.34
CA GLN A 41 -18.98 -0.20 16.98
C GLN A 41 -17.72 0.27 16.25
N LYS A 42 -16.59 0.24 16.95
CA LYS A 42 -15.27 0.42 16.33
C LYS A 42 -14.84 -0.86 15.63
N LEU A 43 -14.21 -0.71 14.46
CA LEU A 43 -13.81 -1.81 13.58
C LEU A 43 -12.33 -1.75 13.24
N PRO A 44 -11.71 -2.91 12.93
CA PRO A 44 -10.35 -2.96 12.44
C PRO A 44 -10.22 -2.36 11.03
N VAL A 45 -8.98 -2.02 10.66
CA VAL A 45 -8.67 -1.27 9.44
C VAL A 45 -7.78 -2.08 8.50
N LEU A 46 -8.13 -2.11 7.23
CA LEU A 46 -7.26 -2.51 6.14
C LEU A 46 -6.80 -1.27 5.35
N TYR A 47 -5.50 -0.99 5.40
CA TYR A 47 -4.88 0.05 4.58
C TYR A 47 -4.56 -0.52 3.20
N TRP A 48 -4.99 0.19 2.15
CA TRP A 48 -4.70 -0.15 0.77
C TRP A 48 -3.77 0.88 0.15
N LEU A 49 -2.66 0.42 -0.42
CA LEU A 49 -1.69 1.25 -1.12
C LEU A 49 -1.82 1.02 -2.64
N SER A 50 -2.10 2.07 -3.38
CA SER A 50 -2.28 2.00 -4.83
C SER A 50 -0.94 2.05 -5.58
N GLY A 51 -0.94 1.61 -6.84
CA GLY A 51 0.21 1.62 -7.74
C GLY A 51 0.52 3.01 -8.33
N LEU A 52 1.51 3.03 -9.21
CA LEU A 52 1.92 4.23 -9.95
C LEU A 52 0.74 4.92 -10.62
N THR A 53 0.77 6.24 -10.64
CA THR A 53 -0.22 7.15 -11.25
C THR A 53 -1.60 7.21 -10.59
N CYS A 54 -1.88 6.30 -9.67
CA CYS A 54 -3.16 6.28 -8.95
C CYS A 54 -3.27 7.42 -7.94
N THR A 55 -4.53 7.68 -7.56
CA THR A 55 -4.92 8.49 -6.42
C THR A 55 -5.74 7.64 -5.45
N GLU A 56 -6.29 8.24 -4.43
CA GLU A 56 -7.25 7.61 -3.51
C GLU A 56 -8.51 7.07 -4.22
N GLN A 57 -8.82 7.57 -5.43
CA GLN A 57 -10.03 7.22 -6.18
C GLN A 57 -9.96 5.88 -6.92
N ASN A 58 -8.78 5.46 -7.37
CA ASN A 58 -8.66 4.29 -8.25
C ASN A 58 -9.19 3.01 -7.61
N PHE A 59 -8.75 2.72 -6.39
CA PHE A 59 -9.16 1.51 -5.67
C PHE A 59 -10.64 1.51 -5.36
N ILE A 60 -11.14 2.59 -4.79
CA ILE A 60 -12.53 2.67 -4.31
C ILE A 60 -13.57 2.60 -5.44
N THR A 61 -13.19 2.98 -6.66
CA THR A 61 -14.09 2.95 -7.82
C THR A 61 -13.98 1.69 -8.66
N LYS A 62 -12.85 0.99 -8.63
CA LYS A 62 -12.55 -0.09 -9.58
C LYS A 62 -12.45 -1.49 -8.95
N ALA A 63 -12.07 -1.59 -7.67
CA ALA A 63 -11.79 -2.90 -7.06
C ALA A 63 -13.04 -3.67 -6.61
N GLY A 64 -14.17 -3.00 -6.37
CA GLY A 64 -15.37 -3.61 -5.80
C GLY A 64 -15.21 -4.13 -4.38
N ALA A 65 -14.19 -3.64 -3.67
CA ALA A 65 -13.75 -4.09 -2.35
C ALA A 65 -14.79 -3.84 -1.23
N GLN A 66 -15.63 -2.80 -1.39
CA GLN A 66 -16.60 -2.39 -0.38
C GLN A 66 -17.58 -3.48 0.01
N ARG A 67 -18.00 -4.34 -0.93
CA ARG A 67 -18.93 -5.46 -0.66
C ARG A 67 -18.34 -6.46 0.33
N TYR A 68 -17.09 -6.81 0.14
CA TYR A 68 -16.38 -7.75 1.00
C TYR A 68 -16.03 -7.13 2.35
N ALA A 69 -15.67 -5.85 2.35
CA ALA A 69 -15.43 -5.10 3.58
C ALA A 69 -16.71 -4.97 4.42
N ALA A 70 -17.88 -4.77 3.79
CA ALA A 70 -19.18 -4.78 4.46
C ALA A 70 -19.51 -6.16 5.06
N GLU A 71 -19.24 -7.24 4.31
CA GLU A 71 -19.46 -8.61 4.76
C GLU A 71 -18.63 -8.93 6.02
N HIS A 72 -17.37 -8.53 6.03
CA HIS A 72 -16.42 -8.84 7.10
C HIS A 72 -16.32 -7.77 8.21
N GLY A 73 -16.98 -6.62 8.08
CA GLY A 73 -16.90 -5.56 9.08
C GLY A 73 -15.52 -4.90 9.17
N VAL A 74 -14.84 -4.69 8.04
CA VAL A 74 -13.50 -4.09 7.97
C VAL A 74 -13.58 -2.70 7.35
N ILE A 75 -12.98 -1.69 7.98
CA ILE A 75 -12.81 -0.37 7.39
C ILE A 75 -11.71 -0.44 6.33
N LEU A 76 -11.96 0.12 5.14
CA LEU A 76 -10.93 0.28 4.12
C LEU A 76 -10.42 1.71 4.10
N VAL A 77 -9.11 1.90 4.09
CA VAL A 77 -8.44 3.20 4.01
C VAL A 77 -7.47 3.20 2.83
N ALA A 78 -7.72 4.06 1.85
CA ALA A 78 -6.89 4.19 0.65
C ALA A 78 -6.41 5.65 0.52
N PRO A 79 -5.16 5.97 0.91
CA PRO A 79 -4.56 7.28 0.70
C PRO A 79 -4.16 7.52 -0.76
N ASP A 80 -3.89 8.77 -1.10
CA ASP A 80 -3.19 9.12 -2.34
C ASP A 80 -1.77 8.50 -2.34
N THR A 81 -1.18 8.35 -3.51
CA THR A 81 0.09 7.65 -3.73
C THR A 81 1.32 8.51 -3.59
N SER A 82 1.15 9.82 -3.44
CA SER A 82 2.23 10.79 -3.26
C SER A 82 1.70 12.10 -2.65
N PRO A 83 2.58 12.96 -2.14
CA PRO A 83 2.23 14.37 -1.95
C PRO A 83 1.81 15.00 -3.27
N ARG A 84 0.93 16.02 -3.19
CA ARG A 84 0.48 16.82 -4.34
C ARG A 84 0.35 18.27 -3.92
N GLY A 85 0.35 19.17 -4.90
CA GLY A 85 0.27 20.62 -4.71
C GLY A 85 1.20 21.34 -5.67
N ASP A 86 1.04 22.65 -5.81
CA ASP A 86 1.84 23.44 -6.74
C ASP A 86 3.30 23.57 -6.28
N ASP A 87 3.52 23.57 -4.96
CA ASP A 87 4.84 23.67 -4.35
C ASP A 87 5.56 22.31 -4.20
N VAL A 88 4.88 21.20 -4.50
CA VAL A 88 5.44 19.85 -4.42
C VAL A 88 6.24 19.54 -5.68
N ALA A 89 7.51 19.13 -5.49
CA ALA A 89 8.39 18.73 -6.59
C ALA A 89 7.75 17.62 -7.46
N ASP A 90 8.01 17.69 -8.76
CA ASP A 90 7.52 16.75 -9.75
C ASP A 90 8.60 16.44 -10.79
N ALA A 91 8.38 15.43 -11.62
CA ALA A 91 9.25 15.06 -12.73
C ALA A 91 8.45 14.75 -13.98
N GLU A 92 9.11 14.79 -15.13
CA GLU A 92 8.54 14.27 -16.36
C GLU A 92 8.41 12.75 -16.30
N GLY A 93 7.28 12.23 -16.76
CA GLY A 93 6.99 10.80 -16.77
C GLY A 93 6.15 10.35 -15.55
N TYR A 94 5.68 9.11 -15.62
CA TYR A 94 4.68 8.57 -14.69
C TYR A 94 5.30 7.84 -13.48
N ASP A 95 6.60 7.59 -13.51
CA ASP A 95 7.31 6.68 -12.59
C ASP A 95 8.22 7.41 -11.59
N LEU A 96 8.10 8.75 -11.51
CA LEU A 96 8.79 9.59 -10.53
C LEU A 96 7.96 10.85 -10.24
N GLY A 97 7.99 11.35 -9.02
CA GLY A 97 7.24 12.53 -8.63
C GLY A 97 5.78 12.25 -8.25
N LYS A 98 4.86 13.13 -8.66
CA LYS A 98 3.44 13.03 -8.30
C LYS A 98 2.81 11.74 -8.86
N GLY A 99 2.21 10.95 -7.97
CA GLY A 99 1.68 9.63 -8.29
C GLY A 99 2.71 8.50 -8.18
N ALA A 100 3.95 8.79 -7.76
CA ALA A 100 5.06 7.83 -7.70
C ALA A 100 5.92 7.98 -6.42
N GLY A 101 5.28 8.09 -5.27
CA GLY A 101 5.97 8.33 -3.98
C GLY A 101 6.72 7.13 -3.41
N PHE A 102 6.59 5.95 -3.99
CA PHE A 102 7.24 4.70 -3.59
C PHE A 102 7.15 4.35 -2.10
N TYR A 103 6.29 5.04 -1.35
CA TYR A 103 6.00 4.79 0.06
C TYR A 103 7.24 4.77 0.97
N LEU A 104 8.25 5.55 0.61
CA LEU A 104 9.51 5.74 1.33
C LEU A 104 9.61 7.16 1.91
N ASN A 105 10.71 7.43 2.60
CA ASN A 105 11.11 8.80 2.99
C ASN A 105 12.30 9.22 2.13
N ALA A 106 12.11 10.21 1.28
CA ALA A 106 13.18 10.76 0.46
C ALA A 106 14.20 11.51 1.32
N THR A 107 15.47 11.37 0.94
CA THR A 107 16.61 12.03 1.61
C THR A 107 17.28 13.07 0.73
N GLN A 108 16.96 13.08 -0.57
CA GLN A 108 17.57 13.98 -1.55
C GLN A 108 16.64 15.14 -1.90
N GLN A 109 17.23 16.35 -2.04
CA GLN A 109 16.49 17.49 -2.55
C GLN A 109 16.26 17.35 -4.07
N PRO A 110 15.11 17.83 -4.61
CA PRO A 110 14.04 18.58 -3.90
C PRO A 110 13.01 17.66 -3.20
N TRP A 111 13.13 16.35 -3.30
CA TRP A 111 12.14 15.37 -2.86
C TRP A 111 11.98 15.31 -1.33
N ALA A 112 13.08 15.46 -0.58
CA ALA A 112 13.11 15.28 0.87
C ALA A 112 12.14 16.20 1.64
N THR A 113 11.69 17.30 1.03
CA THR A 113 10.76 18.25 1.64
C THR A 113 9.38 17.64 1.83
N HIS A 114 8.86 16.95 0.81
CA HIS A 114 7.47 16.49 0.79
C HIS A 114 7.32 14.97 0.66
N TYR A 115 8.29 14.25 0.09
CA TYR A 115 8.17 12.80 -0.18
C TYR A 115 8.57 11.96 1.03
N ARG A 116 7.75 12.03 2.09
CA ARG A 116 7.91 11.26 3.33
C ARG A 116 6.71 10.34 3.54
N MET A 117 6.33 9.62 2.49
CA MET A 117 5.14 8.76 2.48
C MET A 117 5.20 7.65 3.54
N TYR A 118 6.40 7.17 3.91
CA TYR A 118 6.54 6.17 4.96
C TYR A 118 6.09 6.72 6.32
N ASP A 119 6.60 7.87 6.75
CA ASP A 119 6.20 8.50 8.03
C ASP A 119 4.69 8.81 8.06
N TYR A 120 4.17 9.31 6.93
CA TYR A 120 2.76 9.57 6.78
C TYR A 120 1.90 8.30 7.02
N LEU A 121 2.26 7.18 6.39
CA LEU A 121 1.48 5.95 6.44
C LEU A 121 1.67 5.15 7.73
N VAL A 122 2.85 5.23 8.32
CA VAL A 122 3.16 4.46 9.53
C VAL A 122 2.66 5.17 10.78
N ASP A 123 2.82 6.49 10.85
CA ASP A 123 2.55 7.24 12.08
C ASP A 123 1.35 8.18 11.96
N GLU A 124 1.33 9.09 10.99
CA GLU A 124 0.34 10.17 10.93
C GLU A 124 -1.06 9.67 10.54
N LEU A 125 -1.17 8.98 9.41
CA LEU A 125 -2.48 8.55 8.89
C LEU A 125 -3.22 7.61 9.87
N PRO A 126 -2.60 6.58 10.45
CA PRO A 126 -3.28 5.73 11.42
C PRO A 126 -3.77 6.50 12.65
N ALA A 127 -2.98 7.43 13.17
CA ALA A 127 -3.39 8.27 14.29
C ALA A 127 -4.62 9.16 13.95
N LEU A 128 -4.64 9.71 12.73
CA LEU A 128 -5.80 10.50 12.24
C LEU A 128 -7.06 9.62 12.09
N ILE A 129 -6.94 8.43 11.52
CA ILE A 129 -8.05 7.49 11.33
C ILE A 129 -8.63 7.07 12.68
N GLU A 130 -7.80 6.68 13.63
CA GLU A 130 -8.23 6.23 14.96
C GLU A 130 -8.84 7.36 15.81
N ALA A 131 -8.37 8.60 15.62
CA ALA A 131 -8.89 9.76 16.34
C ALA A 131 -10.24 10.26 15.82
N HIS A 132 -10.53 10.12 14.52
CA HIS A 132 -11.68 10.78 13.90
C HIS A 132 -12.76 9.80 13.41
N LEU A 133 -12.46 8.51 13.30
CA LEU A 133 -13.37 7.51 12.76
C LEU A 133 -13.58 6.35 13.75
N PRO A 134 -14.63 5.54 13.58
CA PRO A 134 -14.90 4.41 14.48
C PRO A 134 -13.92 3.23 14.19
N ALA A 135 -12.64 3.51 14.26
CA ALA A 135 -11.55 2.56 14.01
C ALA A 135 -10.91 2.06 15.32
N THR A 136 -10.51 0.80 15.34
CA THR A 136 -9.62 0.24 16.37
C THR A 136 -8.16 0.37 15.95
N ALA A 137 -7.22 0.10 16.86
CA ALA A 137 -5.80 0.04 16.55
C ALA A 137 -5.39 -1.24 15.79
N ALA A 138 -6.29 -2.24 15.66
CA ALA A 138 -6.03 -3.44 14.89
C ALA A 138 -6.01 -3.11 13.38
N ARG A 139 -4.89 -3.34 12.72
CA ARG A 139 -4.66 -2.95 11.34
C ARG A 139 -3.95 -4.00 10.52
N SER A 140 -4.25 -4.04 9.25
CA SER A 140 -3.56 -4.82 8.21
C SER A 140 -3.24 -3.92 7.02
N ILE A 141 -2.37 -4.39 6.12
CA ILE A 141 -1.93 -3.60 4.98
C ILE A 141 -1.91 -4.45 3.72
N SER A 142 -2.34 -3.85 2.61
CA SER A 142 -2.31 -4.46 1.28
C SER A 142 -1.99 -3.39 0.24
N GLY A 143 -1.63 -3.81 -0.97
CA GLY A 143 -1.41 -2.87 -2.06
C GLY A 143 -1.16 -3.54 -3.39
N HIS A 144 -1.10 -2.72 -4.44
CA HIS A 144 -0.86 -3.17 -5.81
C HIS A 144 0.37 -2.49 -6.40
N SER A 145 1.21 -3.26 -7.12
CA SER A 145 2.37 -2.72 -7.88
C SER A 145 3.35 -1.99 -6.95
N MET A 146 3.60 -0.69 -7.19
CA MET A 146 4.32 0.20 -6.27
C MET A 146 3.71 0.18 -4.85
N GLY A 147 2.38 0.10 -4.75
CA GLY A 147 1.70 0.00 -3.45
C GLY A 147 1.88 -1.37 -2.80
N GLY A 148 1.99 -2.44 -3.60
CA GLY A 148 2.36 -3.77 -3.11
C GLY A 148 3.78 -3.79 -2.54
N HIS A 149 4.72 -3.11 -3.20
CA HIS A 149 6.05 -2.81 -2.66
C HIS A 149 5.94 -2.11 -1.30
N GLY A 150 5.20 -1.01 -1.25
CA GLY A 150 5.00 -0.25 -0.01
C GLY A 150 4.43 -1.09 1.12
N ALA A 151 3.40 -1.90 0.84
CA ALA A 151 2.76 -2.75 1.84
C ALA A 151 3.73 -3.79 2.43
N LEU A 152 4.51 -4.46 1.58
CA LEU A 152 5.51 -5.43 2.02
C LEU A 152 6.62 -4.78 2.86
N VAL A 153 7.20 -3.68 2.37
CA VAL A 153 8.28 -2.96 3.07
C VAL A 153 7.80 -2.41 4.41
N ILE A 154 6.63 -1.78 4.46
CA ILE A 154 6.09 -1.22 5.70
C ILE A 154 5.81 -2.32 6.72
N ALA A 155 5.22 -3.45 6.32
CA ALA A 155 4.98 -4.56 7.24
C ALA A 155 6.28 -5.15 7.79
N LEU A 156 7.27 -5.41 6.93
CA LEU A 156 8.56 -5.99 7.32
C LEU A 156 9.39 -5.08 8.24
N LYS A 157 9.26 -3.76 8.09
CA LYS A 157 9.98 -2.78 8.92
C LYS A 157 9.31 -2.48 10.27
N ASN A 158 8.05 -2.90 10.47
CA ASN A 158 7.28 -2.54 11.66
C ASN A 158 6.70 -3.79 12.35
N PRO A 159 7.54 -4.60 13.00
CA PRO A 159 7.11 -5.81 13.68
C PRO A 159 6.02 -5.51 14.74
N GLY A 160 5.00 -6.38 14.80
CA GLY A 160 3.87 -6.26 15.72
C GLY A 160 2.83 -5.18 15.37
N ARG A 161 3.06 -4.39 14.33
CA ARG A 161 2.19 -3.25 14.00
C ARG A 161 1.02 -3.65 13.09
N TYR A 162 1.17 -4.69 12.29
CA TYR A 162 0.17 -5.19 11.35
C TYR A 162 -0.19 -6.64 11.66
N ARG A 163 -1.48 -6.98 11.55
CA ARG A 163 -1.97 -8.36 11.78
C ARG A 163 -1.75 -9.27 10.58
N SER A 164 -1.72 -8.71 9.38
CA SER A 164 -1.47 -9.42 8.13
C SER A 164 -1.02 -8.47 7.04
N VAL A 165 -0.35 -9.00 6.03
CA VAL A 165 0.09 -8.27 4.84
C VAL A 165 -0.23 -9.07 3.59
N SER A 166 -0.66 -8.37 2.53
CA SER A 166 -0.81 -8.96 1.22
C SER A 166 -0.45 -7.98 0.10
N ALA A 167 -0.19 -8.49 -1.10
CA ALA A 167 0.14 -7.67 -2.24
C ALA A 167 -0.37 -8.28 -3.56
N PHE A 168 -0.73 -7.42 -4.49
CA PHE A 168 -1.04 -7.74 -5.89
C PHE A 168 0.08 -7.24 -6.77
N SER A 169 0.66 -8.11 -7.61
CA SER A 169 1.72 -7.76 -8.58
C SER A 169 2.75 -6.77 -8.04
N PRO A 170 3.36 -7.02 -6.85
CA PRO A 170 4.24 -6.05 -6.20
C PRO A 170 5.58 -5.90 -6.91
N ILE A 171 6.19 -4.70 -6.86
CA ILE A 171 7.60 -4.50 -7.17
C ILE A 171 8.40 -5.04 -5.96
N VAL A 172 8.82 -6.30 -6.00
CA VAL A 172 9.39 -7.00 -4.83
C VAL A 172 10.86 -6.71 -4.58
N ALA A 173 11.60 -6.34 -5.65
CA ALA A 173 13.04 -6.10 -5.62
C ALA A 173 13.38 -4.78 -6.33
N PRO A 174 12.96 -3.61 -5.82
CA PRO A 174 13.14 -2.33 -6.47
C PRO A 174 14.62 -1.98 -6.70
N THR A 175 15.54 -2.50 -5.92
CA THR A 175 16.99 -2.31 -6.13
C THR A 175 17.52 -2.95 -7.43
N ARG A 176 16.76 -3.86 -8.04
CA ARG A 176 17.15 -4.68 -9.19
C ARG A 176 16.42 -4.34 -10.47
N VAL A 177 15.35 -3.55 -10.40
CA VAL A 177 14.47 -3.28 -11.54
C VAL A 177 14.42 -1.80 -11.91
N PRO A 178 14.18 -1.44 -13.18
CA PRO A 178 14.28 -0.06 -13.66
C PRO A 178 13.46 0.97 -12.88
N TRP A 179 12.19 0.70 -12.58
CA TRP A 179 11.36 1.63 -11.82
C TRP A 179 11.93 1.93 -10.43
N GLY A 180 12.34 0.89 -9.72
CA GLY A 180 12.91 1.05 -8.38
C GLY A 180 14.26 1.74 -8.41
N GLN A 181 15.15 1.39 -9.34
CA GLN A 181 16.46 2.02 -9.48
C GLN A 181 16.36 3.51 -9.79
N LYS A 182 15.45 3.91 -10.69
CA LYS A 182 15.20 5.32 -11.02
C LYS A 182 14.66 6.08 -9.80
N ALA A 183 13.65 5.54 -9.13
CA ALA A 183 13.05 6.17 -7.97
C ALA A 183 14.04 6.29 -6.80
N PHE A 184 14.79 5.22 -6.50
CA PHE A 184 15.72 5.21 -5.39
C PHE A 184 16.94 6.11 -5.63
N ALA A 185 17.47 6.16 -6.85
CA ALA A 185 18.51 7.12 -7.20
C ALA A 185 18.05 8.57 -6.97
N ALA A 186 16.82 8.89 -7.39
CA ALA A 186 16.26 10.22 -7.21
C ALA A 186 15.93 10.55 -5.74
N TYR A 187 15.27 9.63 -5.03
CA TYR A 187 14.77 9.88 -3.68
C TYR A 187 15.80 9.63 -2.59
N LEU A 188 16.66 8.63 -2.73
CA LEU A 188 17.62 8.20 -1.71
C LEU A 188 19.08 8.53 -2.07
N GLY A 189 19.35 8.88 -3.33
CA GLY A 189 20.70 9.15 -3.84
C GLY A 189 21.41 7.91 -4.35
N GLU A 190 22.67 8.08 -4.75
CA GLU A 190 23.46 7.06 -5.45
C GLU A 190 24.06 5.98 -4.52
N ASP A 191 23.99 6.17 -3.20
CA ASP A 191 24.46 5.15 -2.25
C ASP A 191 23.48 3.97 -2.21
N ARG A 192 23.78 2.95 -3.03
CA ARG A 192 22.96 1.74 -3.13
C ARG A 192 22.85 0.94 -1.83
N ALA A 193 23.75 1.13 -0.89
CA ALA A 193 23.67 0.46 0.41
C ALA A 193 22.42 0.93 1.20
N SER A 194 22.04 2.19 1.02
CA SER A 194 20.82 2.74 1.65
C SER A 194 19.52 2.18 1.08
N TRP A 195 19.53 1.62 -0.14
CA TRP A 195 18.35 1.14 -0.84
C TRP A 195 17.79 -0.17 -0.27
N SER A 196 18.66 -1.01 0.30
CA SER A 196 18.27 -2.31 0.87
C SER A 196 17.22 -2.19 1.98
N ALA A 197 17.21 -1.07 2.70
CA ALA A 197 16.21 -0.77 3.72
C ALA A 197 14.79 -0.53 3.16
N TRP A 198 14.65 -0.46 1.84
CA TRP A 198 13.40 -0.23 1.11
C TRP A 198 13.10 -1.32 0.08
N ASP A 199 13.74 -2.50 0.20
CA ASP A 199 13.58 -3.63 -0.72
C ASP A 199 13.08 -4.85 0.05
N ALA A 200 11.88 -5.34 -0.28
CA ALA A 200 11.27 -6.46 0.43
C ALA A 200 12.09 -7.74 0.32
N SER A 201 12.74 -7.98 -0.82
CA SER A 201 13.60 -9.16 -1.02
C SER A 201 14.87 -9.15 -0.16
N GLU A 202 15.34 -7.97 0.25
CA GLU A 202 16.46 -7.81 1.18
C GLU A 202 15.97 -7.84 2.65
N LEU A 203 14.84 -7.18 2.93
CA LEU A 203 14.30 -7.06 4.29
C LEU A 203 13.87 -8.39 4.91
N VAL A 204 13.35 -9.34 4.13
CA VAL A 204 12.92 -10.65 4.65
C VAL A 204 14.05 -11.43 5.31
N ALA A 205 15.30 -11.18 4.94
CA ALA A 205 16.47 -11.85 5.52
C ALA A 205 16.69 -11.46 7.00
N THR A 206 16.34 -10.23 7.37
CA THR A 206 16.57 -9.65 8.71
C THR A 206 15.27 -9.31 9.43
N ALA A 207 14.11 -9.69 8.89
CA ALA A 207 12.82 -9.40 9.51
C ALA A 207 12.71 -10.05 10.91
N GLU A 208 12.45 -9.22 11.92
CA GLU A 208 12.28 -9.67 13.30
C GLU A 208 11.00 -10.48 13.47
N GLU A 209 9.91 -10.05 12.84
CA GLU A 209 8.65 -10.76 12.79
C GLU A 209 8.51 -11.52 11.47
N ARG A 210 8.06 -12.77 11.56
CA ARG A 210 7.81 -13.63 10.39
C ARG A 210 6.34 -13.63 10.00
N LEU A 211 5.79 -12.43 9.81
CA LEU A 211 4.42 -12.26 9.36
C LEU A 211 4.23 -12.90 7.96
N PRO A 212 3.30 -13.87 7.80
CA PRO A 212 3.11 -14.53 6.52
C PRO A 212 2.74 -13.55 5.41
N LEU A 213 3.42 -13.63 4.28
CA LEU A 213 3.18 -12.80 3.10
C LEU A 213 2.23 -13.52 2.14
N LEU A 214 1.13 -12.87 1.74
CA LEU A 214 0.25 -13.32 0.66
C LEU A 214 0.49 -12.45 -0.56
N VAL A 215 0.89 -13.06 -1.68
CA VAL A 215 1.15 -12.35 -2.94
C VAL A 215 0.41 -13.03 -4.09
N ASP A 216 -0.39 -12.26 -4.81
CA ASP A 216 -0.96 -12.65 -6.10
C ASP A 216 -0.23 -11.95 -7.24
N GLN A 217 0.09 -12.71 -8.29
CA GLN A 217 0.77 -12.24 -9.49
C GLN A 217 0.09 -12.76 -10.74
N GLY A 218 -0.32 -11.88 -11.63
CA GLY A 218 -0.85 -12.25 -12.94
C GLY A 218 0.26 -12.79 -13.86
N SER A 219 0.03 -13.92 -14.53
CA SER A 219 1.02 -14.46 -15.46
C SER A 219 1.02 -13.76 -16.83
N GLY A 220 -0.06 -13.05 -17.17
CA GLY A 220 -0.18 -12.20 -18.37
C GLY A 220 0.19 -10.74 -18.13
N ASP A 221 0.78 -10.41 -16.97
CA ASP A 221 1.17 -9.06 -16.61
C ASP A 221 2.34 -8.57 -17.47
N GLU A 222 2.13 -7.48 -18.19
CA GLU A 222 3.12 -6.89 -19.12
C GLU A 222 4.39 -6.39 -18.41
N PHE A 223 4.34 -6.15 -17.10
CA PHE A 223 5.48 -5.72 -16.29
C PHE A 223 6.19 -6.87 -15.55
N LEU A 224 5.69 -8.10 -15.69
CA LEU A 224 6.17 -9.26 -14.93
C LEU A 224 7.69 -9.44 -15.03
N ASP A 225 8.21 -9.47 -16.25
CA ASP A 225 9.64 -9.77 -16.51
C ASP A 225 10.56 -8.57 -16.29
N ALA A 226 10.06 -7.34 -16.52
CA ALA A 226 10.90 -6.15 -16.47
C ALA A 226 10.93 -5.49 -15.08
N GLN A 227 9.83 -5.55 -14.33
CA GLN A 227 9.63 -4.71 -13.14
C GLN A 227 9.22 -5.48 -11.87
N LEU A 228 8.45 -6.56 -11.99
CA LEU A 228 7.84 -7.20 -10.82
C LEU A 228 8.65 -8.38 -10.29
N GLN A 229 9.05 -9.28 -11.16
CA GLN A 229 10.01 -10.38 -10.90
C GLN A 229 9.80 -11.10 -9.56
N PRO A 230 8.61 -11.69 -9.27
CA PRO A 230 8.26 -12.25 -7.96
C PRO A 230 9.20 -13.34 -7.48
N GLN A 231 9.97 -13.97 -8.37
CA GLN A 231 10.97 -14.98 -8.05
C GLN A 231 12.07 -14.47 -7.09
N TRP A 232 12.37 -13.17 -7.07
CA TRP A 232 13.35 -12.62 -6.14
C TRP A 232 12.84 -12.69 -4.69
N LEU A 233 11.58 -12.31 -4.46
CA LEU A 233 10.97 -12.44 -3.13
C LEU A 233 10.85 -13.92 -2.73
N GLN A 234 10.45 -14.78 -3.66
CA GLN A 234 10.32 -16.22 -3.41
C GLN A 234 11.66 -16.84 -2.99
N ALA A 235 12.74 -16.53 -3.71
CA ALA A 235 14.08 -17.01 -3.38
C ALA A 235 14.55 -16.49 -2.01
N ALA A 236 14.35 -15.19 -1.74
CA ALA A 236 14.72 -14.57 -0.47
C ALA A 236 13.95 -15.16 0.71
N CYS A 237 12.62 -15.32 0.58
CA CYS A 237 11.78 -15.94 1.60
C CYS A 237 12.19 -17.40 1.86
N THR A 238 12.48 -18.17 0.81
CA THR A 238 12.96 -19.55 0.93
C THR A 238 14.28 -19.61 1.71
N ALA A 239 15.25 -18.77 1.35
CA ALA A 239 16.54 -18.71 2.02
C ALA A 239 16.45 -18.29 3.49
N ALA A 240 15.56 -17.34 3.79
CA ALA A 240 15.33 -16.83 5.16
C ALA A 240 14.37 -17.70 5.99
N GLY A 241 13.67 -18.66 5.39
CA GLY A 241 12.57 -19.40 6.02
C GLY A 241 11.38 -18.50 6.38
N HIS A 242 11.16 -17.40 5.63
CA HIS A 242 10.05 -16.48 5.84
C HIS A 242 8.79 -17.04 5.14
N PRO A 243 7.61 -17.13 5.83
CA PRO A 243 6.41 -17.67 5.21
C PRO A 243 5.92 -16.82 4.04
N LEU A 244 5.81 -17.41 2.86
CA LEU A 244 5.28 -16.77 1.66
C LEU A 244 4.28 -17.69 0.97
N GLN A 245 3.10 -17.16 0.67
CA GLN A 245 2.15 -17.74 -0.26
C GLN A 245 2.15 -16.88 -1.53
N LEU A 246 2.90 -17.31 -2.54
CA LEU A 246 2.90 -16.71 -3.87
C LEU A 246 1.96 -17.50 -4.76
N ARG A 247 0.92 -16.83 -5.29
CA ARG A 247 -0.08 -17.42 -6.19
C ARG A 247 0.07 -16.80 -7.58
N MET A 248 0.41 -17.61 -8.56
CA MET A 248 0.41 -17.18 -9.96
C MET A 248 -0.99 -17.36 -10.53
N GLN A 249 -1.59 -16.27 -10.98
CA GLN A 249 -2.95 -16.25 -11.54
C GLN A 249 -2.87 -16.30 -13.07
N PRO A 250 -3.30 -17.42 -13.72
CA PRO A 250 -3.15 -17.59 -15.17
C PRO A 250 -3.85 -16.50 -15.97
N ASP A 251 -3.14 -15.94 -16.97
CA ASP A 251 -3.62 -14.98 -17.95
C ASP A 251 -4.07 -13.60 -17.43
N TYR A 252 -4.03 -13.37 -16.12
CA TYR A 252 -4.34 -12.05 -15.57
C TYR A 252 -3.21 -11.06 -15.83
N ASP A 253 -3.61 -9.84 -16.16
CA ASP A 253 -2.76 -8.69 -16.46
C ASP A 253 -2.48 -7.82 -15.21
N HIS A 254 -1.95 -6.60 -15.40
CA HIS A 254 -1.65 -5.63 -14.32
C HIS A 254 -2.84 -4.75 -13.93
N SER A 255 -4.02 -4.99 -14.47
CA SER A 255 -5.17 -4.09 -14.34
C SER A 255 -6.05 -4.36 -13.12
N TYR A 256 -7.05 -3.50 -12.94
CA TYR A 256 -8.09 -3.70 -11.93
C TYR A 256 -9.02 -4.88 -12.23
N TYR A 257 -9.02 -5.47 -13.43
CA TYR A 257 -9.71 -6.75 -13.68
C TYR A 257 -9.08 -7.87 -12.85
N PHE A 258 -7.75 -7.89 -12.74
CA PHE A 258 -7.03 -8.78 -11.86
C PHE A 258 -7.38 -8.52 -10.39
N ILE A 259 -7.20 -7.28 -9.90
CA ILE A 259 -7.47 -6.93 -8.51
C ILE A 259 -8.91 -7.27 -8.12
N SER A 260 -9.90 -6.87 -8.92
CA SER A 260 -11.32 -7.09 -8.61
C SER A 260 -11.72 -8.57 -8.57
N SER A 261 -10.98 -9.42 -9.26
CA SER A 261 -11.22 -10.87 -9.26
C SER A 261 -10.80 -11.53 -7.95
N PHE A 262 -9.76 -11.04 -7.28
CA PHE A 262 -9.18 -11.69 -6.10
C PHE A 262 -9.26 -10.85 -4.81
N ILE A 263 -9.70 -9.60 -4.87
CA ILE A 263 -9.74 -8.72 -3.69
C ILE A 263 -10.60 -9.27 -2.55
N GLY A 264 -11.66 -10.04 -2.88
CA GLY A 264 -12.50 -10.69 -1.88
C GLY A 264 -11.72 -11.68 -1.02
N GLU A 265 -10.85 -12.49 -1.62
CA GLU A 265 -10.01 -13.45 -0.91
C GLU A 265 -8.98 -12.75 -0.02
N HIS A 266 -8.39 -11.65 -0.51
CA HIS A 266 -7.46 -10.84 0.28
C HIS A 266 -8.16 -10.19 1.47
N ILE A 267 -9.36 -9.62 1.30
CA ILE A 267 -10.13 -9.04 2.41
C ILE A 267 -10.49 -10.13 3.43
N ALA A 268 -10.92 -11.32 3.00
CA ALA A 268 -11.19 -12.44 3.90
C ALA A 268 -9.93 -12.89 4.67
N HIS A 269 -8.77 -12.96 4.01
CA HIS A 269 -7.48 -13.23 4.64
C HIS A 269 -7.17 -12.21 5.73
N HIS A 270 -7.32 -10.92 5.44
CA HIS A 270 -7.09 -9.84 6.40
C HIS A 270 -8.10 -9.85 7.54
N ALA A 271 -9.38 -10.04 7.25
CA ALA A 271 -10.43 -10.11 8.26
C ALA A 271 -10.17 -11.24 9.27
N LYS A 272 -9.77 -12.43 8.81
CA LYS A 272 -9.39 -13.53 9.69
C LYS A 272 -8.28 -13.15 10.68
N ALA A 273 -7.26 -12.43 10.24
CA ALA A 273 -6.16 -11.99 11.09
C ALA A 273 -6.52 -10.82 12.01
N LEU A 274 -7.40 -9.92 11.54
CA LEU A 274 -7.83 -8.74 12.29
C LEU A 274 -8.75 -9.08 13.47
N TYR A 275 -9.48 -10.20 13.39
CA TYR A 275 -10.40 -10.66 14.42
C TYR A 275 -9.86 -11.84 15.24
N ALA A 276 -8.63 -12.33 14.97
CA ALA A 276 -7.94 -13.32 15.78
C ALA A 276 -7.34 -12.69 17.04
#